data_1dfe084325e9f0f7f1edaeb34318b933
#
_entry.id   1dfe084325e9f0f7f1edaeb34318b933
#
_cell.length_a   1.000
_cell.length_b   1.000
_cell.length_c   1.000
_cell.angle_alpha   90.00
_cell.angle_beta   90.00
_cell.angle_gamma   90.00
#
_symmetry.space_group_name_H-M   'P 1'
#
loop_
_entity.id
_entity.type
_entity.pdbx_description
1 polymer ?
#
loop_
_entity_poly.entity_id
_entity_poly.type
_entity_poly.pdbx_seq_one_letter_code
_entity_poly.pdbx_strand_id
1 'polypeptide(L)'
;MGSPLHRVWLGLAALGLASGGCAHAQAPAPAVAQAASQAAKDCPDYLPAESRCFAGQDANGAYYWIVIPKAWNGALVVHTHGGPRLKTPKPDDALEDLERFSVTVKEGFAWAGTNYRRAGYGVRSAAEDSDTLRRIFWTQFGRPKRTILHGQSWGGNVAAKTAELYGQGADGKPVYDGVILTSAVLAGGTRSYDFRADLRAVYQYYCQNHPRPDEPAYPLWQGQPVGSTLTNKQLDERLEACTGVNLPKAQRTPAQQRNLDNILAVTRIPERTLDSHLGWATFTFADMVNKRLDGHNPFSNVGVVYAGSDDDAALNKGVVRFAADPEGVRRLAFDADLSGKLTVPTLTMHAIDDPTAFVELDQVFHDTVAKAGAGDLLVQSFTDEHEHSKLATPEYAALLRAMSAWIERGEKPSPTSLAAGCQAAVAAYGEACHFQVHYAPRPLAERSYPR
;
A
#
# COMPACT_ATOMS: atom_id res chain seq x y z
N MET A 1 47.33 -6.18 80.88
CA MET A 1 46.66 -5.14 81.67
C MET A 1 45.69 -4.49 80.74
N GLY A 2 44.46 -4.89 80.61
CA GLY A 2 43.35 -4.69 81.45
C GLY A 2 42.38 -3.85 80.62
N SER A 3 41.47 -4.54 79.88
CA SER A 3 40.25 -4.02 79.20
C SER A 3 39.31 -3.36 80.21
N PRO A 4 38.25 -2.60 79.76
CA PRO A 4 36.98 -3.32 79.64
C PRO A 4 36.11 -2.90 78.45
N LEU A 5 35.27 -3.83 78.12
CA LEU A 5 34.18 -3.85 77.17
C LEU A 5 33.09 -2.80 77.51
N HIS A 6 32.63 -2.09 76.45
CA HIS A 6 31.31 -1.42 76.52
C HIS A 6 30.37 -2.08 75.42
N ARG A 7 29.32 -2.65 75.93
CA ARG A 7 28.21 -3.17 75.10
C ARG A 7 27.35 -1.97 74.68
N VAL A 8 27.14 -1.80 73.40
CA VAL A 8 26.15 -0.91 72.84
C VAL A 8 24.98 -1.75 72.28
N TRP A 9 23.81 -1.47 72.74
CA TRP A 9 22.55 -2.07 72.23
C TRP A 9 22.17 -1.39 70.93
N LEU A 10 22.04 -2.16 69.84
CA LEU A 10 21.45 -1.70 68.56
C LEU A 10 19.98 -2.10 68.54
N GLY A 11 19.12 -1.11 68.61
CA GLY A 11 17.68 -1.27 68.38
C GLY A 11 17.42 -1.48 66.88
N LEU A 12 16.76 -2.60 66.54
CA LEU A 12 16.21 -2.83 65.21
C LEU A 12 14.96 -1.97 64.99
N ALA A 13 15.07 -0.96 64.13
CA ALA A 13 13.93 -0.28 63.54
C ALA A 13 13.53 -1.03 62.30
N ALA A 14 12.37 -1.69 62.33
CA ALA A 14 11.78 -2.31 61.15
C ALA A 14 11.19 -1.23 60.24
N LEU A 15 11.86 -0.96 59.09
CA LEU A 15 11.29 -0.17 58.01
C LEU A 15 10.36 -1.10 57.19
N GLY A 16 9.07 -0.87 57.27
CA GLY A 16 8.07 -1.45 56.39
C GLY A 16 8.21 -0.84 55.02
N LEU A 17 8.67 -1.63 54.04
CA LEU A 17 8.60 -1.34 52.62
C LEU A 17 7.14 -1.45 52.13
N ALA A 18 6.44 -0.33 52.02
CA ALA A 18 5.20 -0.24 51.30
C ALA A 18 5.50 -0.38 49.78
N SER A 19 5.27 -1.53 49.24
CA SER A 19 5.27 -1.77 47.77
C SER A 19 4.07 -1.04 47.18
N GLY A 20 4.27 0.22 46.78
CA GLY A 20 3.30 0.95 45.94
C GLY A 20 3.28 0.35 44.55
N GLY A 21 2.29 -0.54 44.28
CA GLY A 21 1.96 -1.00 42.95
C GLY A 21 1.47 0.17 42.12
N CYS A 22 2.28 0.65 41.16
CA CYS A 22 1.80 1.52 40.10
C CYS A 22 0.79 0.74 39.26
N ALA A 23 -0.47 0.85 39.59
CA ALA A 23 -1.55 0.46 38.71
C ALA A 23 -1.45 1.34 37.45
N HIS A 24 -0.95 0.79 36.35
CA HIS A 24 -1.08 1.42 35.04
C HIS A 24 -2.57 1.47 34.75
N ALA A 25 -3.18 2.65 34.93
CA ALA A 25 -4.52 2.91 34.46
C ALA A 25 -4.49 2.73 32.93
N GLN A 26 -5.04 1.61 32.45
CA GLN A 26 -5.33 1.40 31.06
C GLN A 26 -6.27 2.53 30.63
N ALA A 27 -5.83 3.35 29.66
CA ALA A 27 -6.70 4.34 29.03
C ALA A 27 -7.96 3.58 28.53
N PRO A 28 -9.17 4.09 28.80
CA PRO A 28 -10.38 3.47 28.29
C PRO A 28 -10.28 3.41 26.77
N ALA A 29 -10.63 2.24 26.20
CA ALA A 29 -10.75 2.08 24.76
C ALA A 29 -11.62 3.24 24.23
N PRO A 30 -11.22 3.93 23.14
CA PRO A 30 -12.02 5.03 22.64
C PRO A 30 -13.44 4.53 22.38
N ALA A 31 -14.41 5.19 23.00
CA ALA A 31 -15.82 4.94 22.77
C ALA A 31 -16.05 4.98 21.26
N VAL A 32 -16.65 3.91 20.70
CA VAL A 32 -17.07 3.89 19.31
C VAL A 32 -18.09 5.03 19.19
N ALA A 33 -17.61 6.17 18.67
CA ALA A 33 -18.47 7.32 18.45
C ALA A 33 -19.61 6.84 17.55
N GLN A 34 -20.85 7.13 17.94
CA GLN A 34 -22.05 6.79 17.20
C GLN A 34 -21.86 7.16 15.73
N ALA A 35 -21.95 6.15 14.85
CA ALA A 35 -21.83 6.37 13.41
C ALA A 35 -22.81 7.47 12.99
N ALA A 36 -22.28 8.55 12.41
CA ALA A 36 -23.13 9.57 11.83
C ALA A 36 -23.94 8.90 10.73
N SER A 37 -25.26 8.97 10.85
CA SER A 37 -26.34 8.47 9.98
C SER A 37 -25.90 7.58 8.79
N GLN A 38 -25.82 6.29 9.00
CA GLN A 38 -25.83 5.33 7.90
C GLN A 38 -27.20 5.36 7.24
N ALA A 39 -27.24 5.54 5.93
CA ALA A 39 -28.47 5.49 5.15
C ALA A 39 -28.45 4.27 4.21
N ALA A 40 -29.62 3.63 4.07
CA ALA A 40 -29.83 2.70 2.97
C ALA A 40 -29.73 3.47 1.65
N LYS A 41 -29.12 2.83 0.64
CA LYS A 41 -28.90 3.38 -0.70
C LYS A 41 -29.41 2.39 -1.74
N ASP A 42 -29.77 2.94 -2.90
CA ASP A 42 -29.99 2.12 -4.06
C ASP A 42 -28.67 1.45 -4.46
N CYS A 43 -28.71 0.15 -4.73
CA CYS A 43 -27.53 -0.55 -5.18
C CYS A 43 -27.26 -0.29 -6.65
N PRO A 44 -25.98 -0.14 -7.06
CA PRO A 44 -25.62 -0.10 -8.48
C PRO A 44 -26.06 -1.36 -9.23
N ASP A 45 -26.44 -1.18 -10.51
CA ASP A 45 -27.02 -2.25 -11.36
C ASP A 45 -26.05 -3.40 -11.68
N TYR A 46 -24.73 -3.17 -11.55
CA TYR A 46 -23.72 -4.22 -11.77
C TYR A 46 -23.62 -5.25 -10.64
N LEU A 47 -24.32 -5.02 -9.51
CA LEU A 47 -24.36 -5.92 -8.37
C LEU A 47 -25.46 -6.98 -8.52
N PRO A 48 -25.35 -8.12 -7.83
CA PRO A 48 -26.42 -9.12 -7.80
C PRO A 48 -27.75 -8.52 -7.31
N ALA A 49 -28.84 -8.93 -7.95
CA ALA A 49 -30.16 -8.49 -7.60
C ALA A 49 -30.48 -8.71 -6.10
N GLU A 50 -31.31 -7.84 -5.53
CA GLU A 50 -31.70 -7.87 -4.12
C GLU A 50 -30.52 -7.74 -3.11
N SER A 51 -29.35 -7.23 -3.58
CA SER A 51 -28.30 -6.77 -2.67
C SER A 51 -28.80 -5.59 -1.83
N ARG A 52 -28.30 -5.47 -0.63
CA ARG A 52 -28.58 -4.32 0.26
C ARG A 52 -27.35 -3.44 0.32
N CYS A 53 -27.51 -2.15 0.01
CA CYS A 53 -26.45 -1.17 0.00
C CYS A 53 -26.65 -0.11 1.09
N PHE A 54 -25.55 0.28 1.71
CA PHE A 54 -25.52 1.28 2.76
C PHE A 54 -24.32 2.18 2.54
N ALA A 55 -24.49 3.48 2.78
CA ALA A 55 -23.39 4.44 2.77
C ALA A 55 -23.45 5.33 4.02
N GLY A 56 -22.32 5.84 4.43
CA GLY A 56 -22.23 6.70 5.58
C GLY A 56 -20.87 7.40 5.67
N GLN A 57 -20.72 8.14 6.76
CA GLN A 57 -19.46 8.74 7.15
C GLN A 57 -19.17 8.36 8.60
N ASP A 58 -17.94 7.95 8.89
CA ASP A 58 -17.55 7.62 10.26
C ASP A 58 -17.27 8.90 11.10
N ALA A 59 -17.04 8.71 12.38
CA ALA A 59 -16.76 9.82 13.30
C ALA A 59 -15.45 10.58 12.99
N ASN A 60 -14.55 9.98 12.22
CA ASN A 60 -13.30 10.58 11.79
C ASN A 60 -13.42 11.32 10.44
N GLY A 61 -14.59 11.24 9.80
CA GLY A 61 -14.86 11.88 8.52
C GLY A 61 -14.61 11.01 7.29
N ALA A 62 -14.29 9.72 7.45
CA ALA A 62 -14.13 8.81 6.32
C ALA A 62 -15.49 8.36 5.79
N TYR A 63 -15.73 8.58 4.50
CA TYR A 63 -16.92 8.04 3.84
C TYR A 63 -16.72 6.57 3.51
N TYR A 64 -17.81 5.80 3.55
CA TYR A 64 -17.78 4.37 3.28
C TYR A 64 -19.04 3.89 2.58
N TRP A 65 -18.89 2.74 1.91
CA TRP A 65 -19.98 1.94 1.37
C TRP A 65 -19.91 0.52 1.92
N ILE A 66 -21.08 -0.07 2.15
CA ILE A 66 -21.27 -1.47 2.57
C ILE A 66 -22.28 -2.11 1.65
N VAL A 67 -21.99 -3.32 1.17
CA VAL A 67 -22.89 -4.12 0.34
C VAL A 67 -23.02 -5.51 0.95
N ILE A 68 -24.27 -5.98 1.07
CA ILE A 68 -24.58 -7.33 1.55
C ILE A 68 -25.47 -8.00 0.49
N PRO A 69 -24.97 -9.04 -0.23
CA PRO A 69 -25.77 -9.73 -1.24
C PRO A 69 -26.92 -10.53 -0.58
N LYS A 70 -28.01 -10.78 -1.31
CA LYS A 70 -29.10 -11.63 -0.84
C LYS A 70 -28.60 -13.02 -0.40
N ALA A 71 -27.73 -13.63 -1.24
CA ALA A 71 -27.10 -14.92 -0.96
C ALA A 71 -25.80 -14.78 -0.15
N TRP A 72 -25.85 -14.00 0.94
CA TRP A 72 -24.65 -13.77 1.77
C TRP A 72 -24.14 -15.07 2.41
N ASN A 73 -22.86 -15.42 2.12
CA ASN A 73 -22.19 -16.60 2.64
C ASN A 73 -21.74 -16.48 4.12
N GLY A 74 -21.99 -15.32 4.74
CA GLY A 74 -21.62 -15.02 6.13
C GLY A 74 -20.21 -14.46 6.29
N ALA A 75 -19.46 -14.23 5.20
CA ALA A 75 -18.14 -13.62 5.22
C ALA A 75 -18.16 -12.15 4.78
N LEU A 76 -17.27 -11.35 5.36
CA LEU A 76 -17.04 -9.95 5.00
C LEU A 76 -15.67 -9.78 4.37
N VAL A 77 -15.60 -9.03 3.30
CA VAL A 77 -14.35 -8.47 2.77
C VAL A 77 -14.31 -6.98 3.10
N VAL A 78 -13.31 -6.57 3.88
CA VAL A 78 -12.99 -5.15 4.11
C VAL A 78 -11.94 -4.76 3.07
N HIS A 79 -12.35 -3.89 2.16
CA HIS A 79 -11.50 -3.42 1.06
C HIS A 79 -10.75 -2.15 1.44
N THR A 80 -9.46 -2.12 1.15
CA THR A 80 -8.58 -0.97 1.32
C THR A 80 -8.24 -0.38 -0.05
N HIS A 81 -8.65 0.88 -0.24
CA HIS A 81 -8.54 1.62 -1.50
C HIS A 81 -7.09 1.78 -1.99
N GLY A 82 -6.87 1.63 -3.29
CA GLY A 82 -5.59 1.84 -3.95
C GLY A 82 -5.28 3.31 -4.23
N GLY A 83 -3.99 3.67 -4.12
CA GLY A 83 -3.48 5.02 -4.34
C GLY A 83 -3.84 6.03 -3.24
N PRO A 84 -2.91 6.91 -2.87
CA PRO A 84 -3.20 8.05 -2.04
C PRO A 84 -3.87 9.13 -2.89
N ARG A 85 -5.20 9.18 -2.92
CA ARG A 85 -5.93 10.24 -3.65
C ARG A 85 -5.57 11.61 -3.08
N LEU A 86 -5.11 12.53 -3.93
CA LEU A 86 -4.71 13.87 -3.50
C LEU A 86 -5.89 14.87 -3.44
N LYS A 87 -7.05 14.49 -3.97
CA LYS A 87 -8.28 15.28 -3.92
C LYS A 87 -9.06 15.00 -2.64
N THR A 88 -9.81 15.98 -2.18
CA THR A 88 -10.72 15.82 -1.02
C THR A 88 -11.66 14.64 -1.24
N PRO A 89 -11.76 13.71 -0.26
CA PRO A 89 -12.64 12.55 -0.34
C PRO A 89 -14.11 12.94 -0.53
N LYS A 90 -14.82 12.17 -1.35
CA LYS A 90 -16.25 12.35 -1.63
C LYS A 90 -17.05 11.12 -1.21
N PRO A 91 -18.36 11.28 -0.92
CA PRO A 91 -19.22 10.18 -0.45
C PRO A 91 -19.20 8.91 -1.34
N ASP A 92 -19.11 9.10 -2.65
CA ASP A 92 -19.25 8.00 -3.62
C ASP A 92 -17.91 7.50 -4.21
N ASP A 93 -16.78 8.00 -3.71
CA ASP A 93 -15.47 7.58 -4.24
C ASP A 93 -15.20 6.07 -4.08
N ALA A 94 -15.79 5.43 -3.06
CA ALA A 94 -15.63 3.99 -2.84
C ALA A 94 -16.39 3.12 -3.88
N LEU A 95 -17.31 3.71 -4.66
CA LEU A 95 -18.02 3.01 -5.72
C LEU A 95 -17.12 2.57 -6.87
N GLU A 96 -16.04 3.30 -7.15
CA GLU A 96 -15.04 2.88 -8.14
C GLU A 96 -14.42 1.52 -7.79
N ASP A 97 -14.08 1.31 -6.52
CA ASP A 97 -13.54 0.03 -6.07
C ASP A 97 -14.63 -1.05 -5.98
N LEU A 98 -15.84 -0.68 -5.57
CA LEU A 98 -16.97 -1.61 -5.56
C LEU A 98 -17.28 -2.17 -6.95
N GLU A 99 -17.24 -1.33 -7.99
CA GLU A 99 -17.44 -1.74 -9.37
C GLU A 99 -16.31 -2.68 -9.80
N ARG A 100 -15.06 -2.26 -9.63
CA ARG A 100 -13.86 -3.05 -10.01
C ARG A 100 -13.81 -4.40 -9.34
N PHE A 101 -14.16 -4.47 -8.05
CA PHE A 101 -14.12 -5.70 -7.25
C PHE A 101 -15.51 -6.27 -6.95
N SER A 102 -16.50 -6.00 -7.83
CA SER A 102 -17.87 -6.52 -7.71
C SER A 102 -17.94 -8.04 -7.67
N VAL A 103 -16.92 -8.72 -8.17
CA VAL A 103 -16.73 -10.18 -8.05
C VAL A 103 -16.83 -10.64 -6.60
N THR A 104 -16.39 -9.85 -5.63
CA THR A 104 -16.51 -10.14 -4.20
C THR A 104 -17.97 -10.37 -3.80
N VAL A 105 -18.86 -9.47 -4.24
CA VAL A 105 -20.30 -9.55 -3.96
C VAL A 105 -20.95 -10.68 -4.75
N LYS A 106 -20.50 -10.88 -6.01
CA LYS A 106 -20.97 -12.00 -6.88
C LYS A 106 -20.60 -13.36 -6.30
N GLU A 107 -19.46 -13.47 -5.60
CA GLU A 107 -19.03 -14.69 -4.87
C GLU A 107 -19.73 -14.85 -3.51
N GLY A 108 -20.71 -13.99 -3.19
CA GLY A 108 -21.54 -14.10 -2.01
C GLY A 108 -20.94 -13.46 -0.75
N PHE A 109 -19.85 -12.74 -0.83
CA PHE A 109 -19.29 -12.02 0.32
C PHE A 109 -20.00 -10.68 0.50
N ALA A 110 -20.16 -10.25 1.76
CA ALA A 110 -20.39 -8.84 2.02
C ALA A 110 -19.11 -8.07 1.70
N TRP A 111 -19.24 -6.85 1.20
CA TRP A 111 -18.15 -5.95 0.89
C TRP A 111 -18.28 -4.66 1.67
N ALA A 112 -17.18 -4.15 2.20
CA ALA A 112 -17.12 -2.85 2.85
C ALA A 112 -15.84 -2.13 2.42
N GLY A 113 -15.96 -0.91 1.87
CA GLY A 113 -14.85 -0.08 1.41
C GLY A 113 -14.96 1.36 1.90
N THR A 114 -13.83 1.98 2.22
CA THR A 114 -13.72 3.38 2.62
C THR A 114 -12.76 4.14 1.73
N ASN A 115 -13.04 5.42 1.51
CA ASN A 115 -12.17 6.34 0.80
C ASN A 115 -11.21 7.12 1.71
N TYR A 116 -11.11 6.69 2.98
CA TYR A 116 -10.34 7.30 4.05
C TYR A 116 -10.79 8.72 4.44
N ARG A 117 -10.42 9.14 5.67
CA ARG A 117 -10.82 10.44 6.25
C ARG A 117 -10.18 11.66 5.59
N ARG A 118 -9.06 11.46 4.88
CA ARG A 118 -8.29 12.57 4.31
C ARG A 118 -7.62 12.20 2.98
N ALA A 119 -7.38 13.23 2.18
CA ALA A 119 -6.55 13.13 0.99
C ALA A 119 -5.08 12.93 1.33
N GLY A 120 -4.32 12.39 0.38
CA GLY A 120 -2.87 12.28 0.42
C GLY A 120 -2.35 11.01 1.08
N TYR A 121 -1.03 10.94 1.21
CA TYR A 121 -0.32 9.78 1.71
C TYR A 121 -0.56 9.58 3.21
N GLY A 122 -0.58 8.33 3.67
CA GLY A 122 -0.68 7.98 5.09
C GLY A 122 -1.27 6.59 5.30
N VAL A 123 -0.38 5.59 5.35
CA VAL A 123 -0.76 4.17 5.45
C VAL A 123 -1.42 3.86 6.79
N ARG A 124 -0.84 4.34 7.89
CA ARG A 124 -1.42 4.09 9.23
C ARG A 124 -2.80 4.71 9.42
N SER A 125 -3.02 5.93 8.93
CA SER A 125 -4.35 6.56 9.03
C SER A 125 -5.38 5.84 8.18
N ALA A 126 -5.00 5.38 6.99
CA ALA A 126 -5.86 4.57 6.12
C ALA A 126 -6.15 3.18 6.74
N ALA A 127 -5.17 2.57 7.40
CA ALA A 127 -5.35 1.33 8.15
C ALA A 127 -6.34 1.49 9.32
N GLU A 128 -6.26 2.60 10.05
CA GLU A 128 -7.21 2.91 11.13
C GLU A 128 -8.64 3.10 10.61
N ASP A 129 -8.81 3.81 9.47
CA ASP A 129 -10.14 4.00 8.85
C ASP A 129 -10.73 2.67 8.37
N SER A 130 -9.89 1.80 7.82
CA SER A 130 -10.31 0.45 7.38
C SER A 130 -10.75 -0.42 8.55
N ASP A 131 -10.02 -0.41 9.67
CA ASP A 131 -10.44 -1.13 10.88
C ASP A 131 -11.67 -0.50 11.54
N THR A 132 -11.82 0.82 11.48
CA THR A 132 -13.03 1.50 11.94
C THR A 132 -14.25 1.05 11.13
N LEU A 133 -14.14 0.93 9.80
CA LEU A 133 -15.21 0.41 8.95
C LEU A 133 -15.58 -1.04 9.30
N ARG A 134 -14.59 -1.91 9.57
CA ARG A 134 -14.85 -3.27 10.09
C ARG A 134 -15.68 -3.23 11.36
N ARG A 135 -15.34 -2.35 12.31
CA ARG A 135 -16.08 -2.20 13.58
C ARG A 135 -17.51 -1.71 13.34
N ILE A 136 -17.70 -0.76 12.43
CA ILE A 136 -19.03 -0.28 12.01
C ILE A 136 -19.85 -1.45 11.49
N PHE A 137 -19.29 -2.25 10.57
CA PHE A 137 -20.00 -3.43 10.03
C PHE A 137 -20.40 -4.39 11.15
N TRP A 138 -19.47 -4.76 12.03
CA TRP A 138 -19.73 -5.71 13.12
C TRP A 138 -20.80 -5.20 14.11
N THR A 139 -20.80 -3.91 14.39
CA THR A 139 -21.78 -3.29 15.30
C THR A 139 -23.18 -3.30 14.69
N GLN A 140 -23.29 -3.06 13.39
CA GLN A 140 -24.59 -2.87 12.74
C GLN A 140 -25.21 -4.16 12.21
N PHE A 141 -24.38 -5.09 11.75
CA PHE A 141 -24.84 -6.32 11.08
C PHE A 141 -24.44 -7.60 11.83
N GLY A 142 -23.78 -7.46 12.98
CA GLY A 142 -23.19 -8.58 13.71
C GLY A 142 -21.83 -8.99 13.18
N ARG A 143 -21.10 -9.76 14.00
CA ARG A 143 -19.78 -10.30 13.60
C ARG A 143 -19.98 -11.37 12.52
N PRO A 144 -19.34 -11.24 11.35
CA PRO A 144 -19.36 -12.25 10.29
C PRO A 144 -18.72 -13.56 10.77
N LYS A 145 -19.00 -14.65 10.09
CA LYS A 145 -18.29 -15.92 10.29
C LYS A 145 -16.81 -15.79 10.03
N ARG A 146 -16.44 -14.94 9.05
CA ARG A 146 -15.07 -14.61 8.65
C ARG A 146 -14.99 -13.15 8.23
N THR A 147 -13.85 -12.53 8.50
CA THR A 147 -13.52 -11.20 8.03
C THR A 147 -12.17 -11.25 7.29
N ILE A 148 -12.16 -10.90 6.03
CA ILE A 148 -11.00 -10.93 5.16
C ILE A 148 -10.64 -9.48 4.81
N LEU A 149 -9.36 -9.12 4.89
CA LEU A 149 -8.84 -7.89 4.31
C LEU A 149 -8.53 -8.11 2.83
N HIS A 150 -8.93 -7.19 1.98
CA HIS A 150 -8.48 -7.12 0.59
C HIS A 150 -7.91 -5.75 0.32
N GLY A 151 -6.71 -5.70 -0.25
CA GLY A 151 -6.08 -4.44 -0.64
C GLY A 151 -5.43 -4.52 -2.00
N GLN A 152 -5.59 -3.45 -2.79
CA GLN A 152 -5.08 -3.34 -4.13
C GLN A 152 -4.07 -2.20 -4.24
N SER A 153 -2.94 -2.39 -4.96
CA SER A 153 -1.94 -1.35 -5.16
C SER A 153 -1.37 -0.81 -3.83
N TRP A 154 -1.37 0.50 -3.63
CA TRP A 154 -1.05 1.13 -2.35
C TRP A 154 -1.98 0.64 -1.22
N GLY A 155 -3.25 0.36 -1.53
CA GLY A 155 -4.18 -0.26 -0.59
C GLY A 155 -3.73 -1.64 -0.12
N GLY A 156 -2.93 -2.38 -0.90
CA GLY A 156 -2.30 -3.61 -0.44
C GLY A 156 -1.31 -3.38 0.71
N ASN A 157 -0.53 -2.30 0.66
CA ASN A 157 0.29 -1.89 1.81
C ASN A 157 -0.59 -1.51 3.01
N VAL A 158 -1.71 -0.81 2.77
CA VAL A 158 -2.69 -0.47 3.82
C VAL A 158 -3.31 -1.72 4.45
N ALA A 159 -3.75 -2.71 3.64
CA ALA A 159 -4.32 -3.96 4.15
C ALA A 159 -3.33 -4.75 5.00
N ALA A 160 -2.10 -4.91 4.51
CA ALA A 160 -1.02 -5.57 5.26
C ALA A 160 -0.73 -4.83 6.58
N LYS A 161 -0.65 -3.50 6.54
CA LYS A 161 -0.46 -2.68 7.74
C LYS A 161 -1.66 -2.75 8.69
N THR A 162 -2.89 -2.83 8.17
CA THR A 162 -4.11 -3.03 8.97
C THR A 162 -4.05 -4.35 9.73
N ALA A 163 -3.65 -5.43 9.06
CA ALA A 163 -3.46 -6.74 9.69
C ALA A 163 -2.40 -6.71 10.79
N GLU A 164 -1.27 -6.01 10.58
CA GLU A 164 -0.21 -5.86 11.57
C GLU A 164 -0.65 -5.04 12.81
N LEU A 165 -1.41 -3.98 12.61
CA LEU A 165 -1.77 -3.04 13.69
C LEU A 165 -3.04 -3.44 14.43
N TYR A 166 -4.01 -4.02 13.73
CA TYR A 166 -5.36 -4.27 14.22
C TYR A 166 -5.78 -5.73 14.08
N GLY A 167 -4.86 -6.62 13.71
CA GLY A 167 -5.13 -8.03 13.45
C GLY A 167 -5.54 -8.84 14.69
N GLN A 168 -5.26 -8.32 15.89
CA GLN A 168 -5.61 -8.99 17.15
C GLN A 168 -6.59 -8.15 17.98
N GLY A 169 -7.60 -8.80 18.51
CA GLY A 169 -8.53 -8.20 19.46
C GLY A 169 -7.91 -8.05 20.86
N ALA A 170 -8.62 -7.37 21.75
CA ALA A 170 -8.21 -7.21 23.16
C ALA A 170 -8.10 -8.56 23.92
N ASP A 171 -8.78 -9.60 23.44
CA ASP A 171 -8.72 -10.97 23.94
C ASP A 171 -7.59 -11.81 23.31
N GLY A 172 -6.71 -11.19 22.50
CA GLY A 172 -5.62 -11.84 21.80
C GLY A 172 -6.04 -12.70 20.61
N LYS A 173 -7.34 -12.75 20.27
CA LYS A 173 -7.82 -13.53 19.13
C LYS A 173 -7.75 -12.71 17.84
N PRO A 174 -7.54 -13.37 16.69
CA PRO A 174 -7.61 -12.70 15.40
C PRO A 174 -8.98 -12.04 15.17
N VAL A 175 -8.96 -10.80 14.65
CA VAL A 175 -10.16 -10.09 14.20
C VAL A 175 -10.33 -10.16 12.69
N TYR A 176 -9.24 -10.44 11.99
CA TYR A 176 -9.24 -10.80 10.57
C TYR A 176 -8.82 -12.26 10.44
N ASP A 177 -9.45 -12.99 9.54
CA ASP A 177 -9.23 -14.41 9.34
C ASP A 177 -8.29 -14.69 8.15
N GLY A 178 -8.11 -13.70 7.26
CA GLY A 178 -7.21 -13.78 6.11
C GLY A 178 -6.96 -12.43 5.45
N VAL A 179 -5.93 -12.36 4.61
CA VAL A 179 -5.52 -11.17 3.87
C VAL A 179 -5.29 -11.52 2.40
N ILE A 180 -5.86 -10.75 1.48
CA ILE A 180 -5.65 -10.85 0.04
C ILE A 180 -5.04 -9.52 -0.43
N LEU A 181 -3.90 -9.59 -1.12
CA LEU A 181 -3.13 -8.44 -1.59
C LEU A 181 -2.94 -8.54 -3.10
N THR A 182 -3.53 -7.62 -3.86
CA THR A 182 -3.50 -7.69 -5.33
C THR A 182 -2.78 -6.50 -5.94
N SER A 183 -1.85 -6.75 -6.88
CA SER A 183 -0.99 -5.70 -7.49
C SER A 183 -0.40 -4.75 -6.45
N ALA A 184 0.05 -5.28 -5.32
CA ALA A 184 0.24 -4.54 -4.08
C ALA A 184 1.63 -3.90 -3.95
N VAL A 185 1.72 -2.74 -3.28
CA VAL A 185 2.97 -2.04 -2.99
C VAL A 185 3.57 -2.58 -1.69
N LEU A 186 4.32 -3.67 -1.77
CA LEU A 186 4.69 -4.50 -0.61
C LEU A 186 6.11 -4.30 -0.06
N ALA A 187 6.92 -3.44 -0.66
CA ALA A 187 8.24 -3.14 -0.11
C ALA A 187 8.23 -1.99 0.93
N GLY A 188 7.06 -1.63 1.45
CA GLY A 188 6.89 -0.56 2.42
C GLY A 188 7.08 0.84 1.83
N GLY A 189 7.17 1.86 2.68
CA GLY A 189 7.36 3.25 2.25
C GLY A 189 8.79 3.57 1.84
N THR A 190 9.76 2.99 2.54
CA THR A 190 11.18 3.35 2.37
C THR A 190 11.86 2.72 1.15
N ARG A 191 11.25 1.71 0.51
CA ARG A 191 11.85 1.02 -0.65
C ARG A 191 10.97 1.03 -1.90
N SER A 192 9.66 1.14 -1.77
CA SER A 192 8.75 1.05 -2.90
C SER A 192 8.84 2.23 -3.87
N TYR A 193 9.46 3.35 -3.46
CA TYR A 193 9.44 4.59 -4.23
C TYR A 193 10.82 5.08 -4.65
N ASP A 194 11.88 4.35 -4.36
CA ASP A 194 13.26 4.67 -4.70
C ASP A 194 13.44 4.96 -6.19
N PHE A 195 12.86 4.13 -7.04
CA PHE A 195 12.92 4.32 -8.50
C PHE A 195 12.28 5.63 -8.98
N ARG A 196 11.29 6.16 -8.24
CA ARG A 196 10.68 7.47 -8.54
C ARG A 196 11.56 8.63 -8.10
N ALA A 197 12.33 8.46 -7.02
CA ALA A 197 13.36 9.41 -6.64
C ALA A 197 14.51 9.45 -7.67
N ASP A 198 14.90 8.27 -8.19
CA ASP A 198 15.84 8.18 -9.31
C ASP A 198 15.27 8.84 -10.57
N LEU A 199 14.02 8.59 -10.91
CA LEU A 199 13.36 9.26 -12.03
C LEU A 199 13.45 10.78 -11.91
N ARG A 200 13.20 11.35 -10.71
CA ARG A 200 13.30 12.81 -10.52
C ARG A 200 14.71 13.34 -10.80
N ALA A 201 15.75 12.64 -10.35
CA ALA A 201 17.13 13.03 -10.56
C ALA A 201 17.55 12.89 -12.04
N VAL A 202 17.25 11.75 -12.66
CA VAL A 202 17.58 11.45 -14.06
C VAL A 202 16.80 12.35 -15.02
N TYR A 203 15.51 12.55 -14.79
CA TYR A 203 14.68 13.46 -15.57
C TYR A 203 15.22 14.90 -15.54
N GLN A 204 15.56 15.40 -14.35
CA GLN A 204 16.11 16.75 -14.24
C GLN A 204 17.46 16.89 -14.97
N TYR A 205 18.29 15.84 -14.96
CA TYR A 205 19.56 15.85 -15.68
C TYR A 205 19.38 16.03 -17.19
N TYR A 206 18.45 15.28 -17.80
CA TYR A 206 18.23 15.33 -19.25
C TYR A 206 17.33 16.49 -19.69
N CYS A 207 16.29 16.81 -18.93
CA CYS A 207 15.25 17.76 -19.34
C CYS A 207 15.44 19.18 -18.81
N GLN A 208 16.07 19.37 -17.66
CA GLN A 208 16.33 20.66 -17.01
C GLN A 208 15.10 21.59 -16.95
N ASN A 209 13.90 21.01 -16.82
CA ASN A 209 12.65 21.77 -16.90
C ASN A 209 11.68 21.52 -15.73
N HIS A 210 12.15 20.82 -14.66
CA HIS A 210 11.33 20.58 -13.48
C HIS A 210 12.20 20.49 -12.20
N PRO A 211 12.66 21.66 -11.64
CA PRO A 211 12.35 23.04 -12.03
C PRO A 211 13.02 23.46 -13.34
N ARG A 212 12.47 24.50 -13.99
CA ARG A 212 13.12 25.21 -15.10
C ARG A 212 14.26 26.08 -14.57
N PRO A 213 15.24 26.47 -15.42
CA PRO A 213 16.34 27.34 -15.00
C PRO A 213 15.91 28.74 -14.50
N ASP A 214 14.75 29.23 -14.96
CA ASP A 214 14.14 30.51 -14.57
C ASP A 214 13.21 30.40 -13.36
N GLU A 215 12.98 29.19 -12.84
CA GLU A 215 12.18 28.95 -11.64
C GLU A 215 13.06 28.85 -10.38
N PRO A 216 12.55 29.16 -9.18
CA PRO A 216 13.26 28.92 -7.94
C PRO A 216 13.67 27.45 -7.80
N ALA A 217 14.95 27.21 -7.51
CA ALA A 217 15.45 25.87 -7.23
C ALA A 217 14.84 25.31 -5.95
N TYR A 218 14.55 24.02 -5.96
CA TYR A 218 14.08 23.27 -4.77
C TYR A 218 14.65 21.84 -4.81
N PRO A 219 14.71 21.15 -3.65
CA PRO A 219 15.19 19.78 -3.59
C PRO A 219 14.28 18.83 -4.40
N LEU A 220 14.85 18.05 -5.33
CA LEU A 220 14.08 17.17 -6.23
C LEU A 220 13.23 16.13 -5.47
N TRP A 221 13.74 15.64 -4.34
CA TRP A 221 13.04 14.69 -3.46
C TRP A 221 11.76 15.26 -2.85
N GLN A 222 11.60 16.58 -2.82
CA GLN A 222 10.39 17.24 -2.32
C GLN A 222 9.22 17.16 -3.33
N GLY A 223 9.49 16.77 -4.58
CA GLY A 223 8.50 16.72 -5.65
C GLY A 223 8.20 18.09 -6.24
N GLN A 224 7.68 19.01 -5.45
CA GLN A 224 7.50 20.43 -5.75
C GLN A 224 7.53 21.27 -4.47
N PRO A 225 7.85 22.58 -4.55
CA PRO A 225 7.91 23.44 -3.37
C PRO A 225 6.52 23.67 -2.75
N VAL A 226 6.51 24.01 -1.47
CA VAL A 226 5.29 24.43 -0.77
C VAL A 226 4.70 25.66 -1.47
N GLY A 227 3.39 25.65 -1.70
CA GLY A 227 2.69 26.75 -2.40
C GLY A 227 2.79 26.71 -3.93
N SER A 228 3.43 25.68 -4.49
CA SER A 228 3.44 25.50 -5.95
C SER A 228 2.03 25.39 -6.53
N THR A 229 1.82 26.04 -7.66
CA THR A 229 0.58 25.98 -8.45
C THR A 229 0.71 25.10 -9.69
N LEU A 230 1.81 24.35 -9.81
CA LEU A 230 2.04 23.43 -10.92
C LEU A 230 0.89 22.39 -10.99
N THR A 231 0.30 22.26 -12.16
CA THR A 231 -0.77 21.30 -12.44
C THR A 231 -0.24 20.07 -13.18
N ASN A 232 -1.02 18.97 -13.17
CA ASN A 232 -0.68 17.79 -13.98
C ASN A 232 -0.48 18.17 -15.44
N LYS A 233 -1.40 18.95 -16.03
CA LYS A 233 -1.29 19.39 -17.42
C LYS A 233 0.03 20.13 -17.71
N GLN A 234 0.44 21.02 -16.82
CA GLN A 234 1.71 21.73 -17.00
C GLN A 234 2.93 20.82 -16.86
N LEU A 235 2.85 19.81 -16.00
CA LEU A 235 3.91 18.80 -15.88
C LEU A 235 3.97 17.94 -17.15
N ASP A 236 2.83 17.52 -17.67
CA ASP A 236 2.72 16.74 -18.92
C ASP A 236 3.27 17.54 -20.10
N GLU A 237 2.98 18.85 -20.19
CA GLU A 237 3.54 19.75 -21.20
C GLU A 237 5.08 19.82 -21.10
N ARG A 238 5.65 19.82 -19.88
CA ARG A 238 7.12 19.79 -19.68
C ARG A 238 7.72 18.45 -20.11
N LEU A 239 7.07 17.34 -19.74
CA LEU A 239 7.48 16.00 -20.13
C LEU A 239 7.45 15.86 -21.65
N GLU A 240 6.36 16.26 -22.29
CA GLU A 240 6.18 16.21 -23.74
C GLU A 240 7.23 17.04 -24.48
N ALA A 241 7.48 18.27 -24.03
CA ALA A 241 8.50 19.14 -24.63
C ALA A 241 9.90 18.51 -24.60
N CYS A 242 10.25 17.79 -23.54
CA CYS A 242 11.54 17.16 -23.38
C CYS A 242 11.67 15.82 -24.12
N THR A 243 10.61 15.00 -24.10
CA THR A 243 10.69 13.59 -24.49
C THR A 243 9.82 13.22 -25.69
N GLY A 244 8.79 14.02 -26.00
CA GLY A 244 7.80 13.65 -27.01
C GLY A 244 7.12 12.31 -26.73
N VAL A 245 6.95 11.91 -25.44
CA VAL A 245 6.49 10.59 -25.04
C VAL A 245 5.13 10.22 -25.63
N ASN A 246 4.25 11.21 -25.84
CA ASN A 246 2.93 11.01 -26.44
C ASN A 246 2.93 11.12 -27.98
N LEU A 247 4.07 11.48 -28.58
CA LEU A 247 4.20 11.53 -30.04
C LEU A 247 4.57 10.14 -30.59
N PRO A 248 4.06 9.80 -31.78
CA PRO A 248 4.61 8.68 -32.55
C PRO A 248 6.12 8.87 -32.72
N LYS A 249 6.90 7.80 -32.60
CA LYS A 249 8.37 7.85 -32.70
C LYS A 249 8.89 8.64 -33.90
N ALA A 250 8.23 8.52 -35.07
CA ALA A 250 8.60 9.23 -36.28
C ALA A 250 8.38 10.75 -36.21
N GLN A 251 7.67 11.27 -35.26
CA GLN A 251 7.38 12.69 -35.07
C GLN A 251 8.23 13.31 -33.95
N ARG A 252 8.96 12.51 -33.19
CA ARG A 252 9.88 13.00 -32.15
C ARG A 252 11.12 13.61 -32.83
N THR A 253 11.58 14.72 -32.27
CA THR A 253 12.89 15.24 -32.65
C THR A 253 14.00 14.30 -32.18
N PRO A 254 15.20 14.33 -32.78
CA PRO A 254 16.33 13.52 -32.31
C PRO A 254 16.66 13.77 -30.83
N ALA A 255 16.53 15.00 -30.35
CA ALA A 255 16.76 15.34 -28.94
C ALA A 255 15.70 14.73 -28.01
N GLN A 256 14.41 14.80 -28.36
CA GLN A 256 13.35 14.18 -27.62
C GLN A 256 13.51 12.66 -27.53
N GLN A 257 13.80 12.01 -28.67
CA GLN A 257 14.01 10.56 -28.67
C GLN A 257 15.24 10.17 -27.83
N ARG A 258 16.35 10.90 -27.92
CA ARG A 258 17.53 10.65 -27.11
C ARG A 258 17.23 10.78 -25.60
N ASN A 259 16.56 11.87 -25.21
CA ASN A 259 16.20 12.07 -23.80
C ASN A 259 15.30 10.96 -23.30
N LEU A 260 14.28 10.59 -24.07
CA LEU A 260 13.35 9.51 -23.72
C LEU A 260 14.10 8.18 -23.55
N ASP A 261 14.89 7.79 -24.55
CA ASP A 261 15.65 6.52 -24.55
C ASP A 261 16.57 6.43 -23.31
N ASN A 262 17.30 7.51 -23.00
CA ASN A 262 18.15 7.56 -21.82
C ASN A 262 17.37 7.46 -20.51
N ILE A 263 16.27 8.22 -20.37
CA ILE A 263 15.44 8.19 -19.15
C ILE A 263 14.87 6.78 -18.94
N LEU A 264 14.31 6.15 -19.97
CA LEU A 264 13.72 4.82 -19.86
C LEU A 264 14.78 3.75 -19.57
N ALA A 265 15.91 3.78 -20.26
CA ALA A 265 16.98 2.80 -20.07
C ALA A 265 17.57 2.87 -18.64
N VAL A 266 17.79 4.08 -18.13
CA VAL A 266 18.34 4.29 -16.78
C VAL A 266 17.31 3.96 -15.70
N THR A 267 16.07 4.45 -15.82
CA THR A 267 15.06 4.28 -14.78
C THR A 267 14.33 2.94 -14.83
N ARG A 268 14.41 2.24 -15.97
CA ARG A 268 13.71 0.97 -16.25
C ARG A 268 12.19 1.07 -16.10
N ILE A 269 11.65 2.29 -16.21
CA ILE A 269 10.21 2.57 -16.21
C ILE A 269 9.66 2.33 -17.61
N PRO A 270 8.53 1.64 -17.78
CA PRO A 270 7.87 1.51 -19.07
C PRO A 270 7.44 2.86 -19.66
N GLU A 271 7.68 3.07 -20.97
CA GLU A 271 7.33 4.33 -21.66
C GLU A 271 5.87 4.75 -21.39
N ARG A 272 4.94 3.80 -21.46
CA ARG A 272 3.48 4.03 -21.29
C ARG A 272 3.05 4.56 -19.92
N THR A 273 3.94 4.59 -18.93
CA THR A 273 3.64 5.05 -17.56
C THR A 273 4.61 6.10 -17.05
N LEU A 274 5.47 6.63 -17.91
CA LEU A 274 6.47 7.63 -17.53
C LEU A 274 5.82 8.91 -16.97
N ASP A 275 4.72 9.36 -17.58
CA ASP A 275 3.91 10.51 -17.14
C ASP A 275 3.34 10.31 -15.74
N SER A 276 2.71 9.15 -15.51
CA SER A 276 2.09 8.85 -14.21
C SER A 276 3.13 8.71 -13.10
N HIS A 277 4.30 8.12 -13.39
CA HIS A 277 5.40 8.04 -12.43
C HIS A 277 6.02 9.41 -12.11
N LEU A 278 6.20 10.26 -13.11
CA LEU A 278 6.69 11.63 -12.90
C LEU A 278 5.66 12.46 -12.10
N GLY A 279 4.38 12.33 -12.43
CA GLY A 279 3.27 12.95 -11.70
C GLY A 279 3.24 12.52 -10.23
N TRP A 280 3.38 11.22 -9.97
CA TRP A 280 3.44 10.68 -8.62
C TRP A 280 4.66 11.19 -7.84
N ALA A 281 5.85 11.18 -8.47
CA ALA A 281 7.10 11.69 -7.91
C ALA A 281 7.11 13.22 -7.72
N THR A 282 6.13 13.93 -8.29
CA THR A 282 5.94 15.36 -8.11
C THR A 282 4.90 15.65 -7.04
N PHE A 283 3.67 15.20 -7.24
CA PHE A 283 2.54 15.61 -6.40
C PHE A 283 2.40 14.77 -5.12
N THR A 284 2.61 13.46 -5.22
CA THR A 284 2.54 12.60 -4.03
C THR A 284 3.79 12.74 -3.15
N PHE A 285 4.97 12.96 -3.74
CA PHE A 285 6.17 13.31 -2.97
C PHE A 285 5.97 14.61 -2.21
N ALA A 286 5.39 15.64 -2.83
CA ALA A 286 5.11 16.90 -2.16
C ALA A 286 4.10 16.73 -1.00
N ASP A 287 3.06 15.93 -1.16
CA ASP A 287 2.13 15.63 -0.06
C ASP A 287 2.85 14.85 1.05
N MET A 288 3.59 13.80 0.69
CA MET A 288 4.33 12.96 1.62
C MET A 288 5.34 13.80 2.44
N VAL A 289 6.23 14.50 1.76
CA VAL A 289 7.32 15.25 2.40
C VAL A 289 6.78 16.44 3.18
N ASN A 290 5.96 17.30 2.57
CA ASN A 290 5.58 18.57 3.17
C ASN A 290 4.46 18.44 4.21
N LYS A 291 3.60 17.40 4.12
CA LYS A 291 2.44 17.25 5.00
C LYS A 291 2.49 16.07 5.96
N ARG A 292 3.34 15.05 5.67
CA ARG A 292 3.40 13.82 6.48
C ARG A 292 4.71 13.65 7.20
N LEU A 293 5.80 14.14 6.60
CA LEU A 293 7.15 14.00 7.13
C LEU A 293 7.72 15.32 7.66
N ASP A 294 6.90 16.37 7.83
CA ASP A 294 7.30 17.71 8.31
C ASP A 294 8.49 18.31 7.54
N GLY A 295 8.55 18.09 6.23
CA GLY A 295 9.62 18.56 5.36
C GLY A 295 10.90 17.70 5.37
N HIS A 296 10.95 16.61 6.12
CA HIS A 296 12.10 15.71 6.16
C HIS A 296 12.19 14.83 4.91
N ASN A 297 13.39 14.70 4.38
CA ASN A 297 13.68 13.90 3.18
C ASN A 297 13.81 12.40 3.50
N PRO A 298 12.94 11.50 2.99
CA PRO A 298 13.11 10.07 3.21
C PRO A 298 13.98 9.38 2.14
N PHE A 299 14.38 10.07 1.06
CA PHE A 299 14.98 9.48 -0.13
C PHE A 299 16.47 9.79 -0.24
N SER A 300 17.24 8.85 -0.78
CA SER A 300 18.66 9.02 -1.10
C SER A 300 18.97 8.44 -2.46
N ASN A 301 19.86 9.11 -3.21
CA ASN A 301 20.53 8.52 -4.37
C ASN A 301 22.07 8.60 -4.25
N VAL A 302 22.56 8.88 -3.04
CA VAL A 302 23.99 8.86 -2.75
C VAL A 302 24.52 7.44 -2.91
N GLY A 303 25.63 7.29 -3.65
CA GLY A 303 26.22 5.99 -3.92
C GLY A 303 25.57 5.19 -5.07
N VAL A 304 24.41 5.62 -5.57
CA VAL A 304 23.79 4.98 -6.75
C VAL A 304 24.65 5.20 -7.98
N VAL A 305 24.99 4.14 -8.70
CA VAL A 305 25.68 4.18 -9.97
C VAL A 305 24.66 3.92 -11.08
N TYR A 306 24.19 5.00 -11.71
CA TYR A 306 23.26 4.90 -12.83
C TYR A 306 23.95 4.32 -14.06
N ALA A 307 23.24 3.46 -14.79
CA ALA A 307 23.73 2.77 -15.96
C ALA A 307 22.63 2.57 -17.01
N GLY A 308 23.02 2.47 -18.27
CA GLY A 308 22.14 2.23 -19.41
C GLY A 308 21.91 3.46 -20.29
N SER A 309 22.50 4.60 -19.97
CA SER A 309 22.47 5.78 -20.82
C SER A 309 23.52 5.72 -21.93
N ASP A 310 23.46 6.65 -22.85
CA ASP A 310 24.47 6.82 -23.90
C ASP A 310 25.82 7.40 -23.38
N ASP A 311 25.82 8.00 -22.17
CA ASP A 311 27.02 8.45 -21.44
C ASP A 311 26.80 8.34 -19.91
N ASP A 312 26.98 7.16 -19.40
CA ASP A 312 26.84 6.90 -17.95
C ASP A 312 27.83 7.68 -17.08
N ALA A 313 29.05 7.96 -17.62
CA ALA A 313 30.05 8.71 -16.88
C ALA A 313 29.61 10.17 -16.69
N ALA A 314 29.13 10.81 -17.75
CA ALA A 314 28.60 12.18 -17.69
C ALA A 314 27.34 12.24 -16.82
N LEU A 315 26.40 11.28 -16.94
CA LEU A 315 25.22 11.19 -16.10
C LEU A 315 25.59 11.11 -14.61
N ASN A 316 26.44 10.17 -14.22
CA ASN A 316 26.82 9.98 -12.82
C ASN A 316 27.59 11.16 -12.23
N LYS A 317 28.35 11.90 -13.07
CA LYS A 317 29.04 13.13 -12.68
C LYS A 317 28.08 14.31 -12.52
N GLY A 318 27.06 14.42 -13.36
CA GLY A 318 26.19 15.61 -13.46
C GLY A 318 24.85 15.51 -12.77
N VAL A 319 24.37 14.30 -12.46
CA VAL A 319 23.08 14.11 -11.82
C VAL A 319 23.06 14.63 -10.39
N VAL A 320 21.97 15.28 -10.00
CA VAL A 320 21.79 15.81 -8.64
C VAL A 320 21.78 14.66 -7.63
N ARG A 321 22.61 14.79 -6.59
CA ARG A 321 22.68 13.84 -5.47
C ARG A 321 22.01 14.43 -4.23
N PHE A 322 21.24 13.62 -3.54
CA PHE A 322 20.60 13.95 -2.27
C PHE A 322 20.72 12.79 -1.29
N ALA A 323 20.94 13.11 -0.02
CA ALA A 323 21.01 12.15 1.07
C ALA A 323 19.67 12.16 1.83
N ALA A 324 19.23 10.99 2.27
CA ALA A 324 18.08 10.89 3.13
C ALA A 324 18.37 11.49 4.51
N ASP A 325 17.37 12.13 5.10
CA ASP A 325 17.36 12.51 6.49
C ASP A 325 16.92 11.30 7.33
N PRO A 326 17.71 10.89 8.35
CA PRO A 326 17.32 9.77 9.22
C PRO A 326 15.92 9.92 9.85
N GLU A 327 15.50 11.14 10.16
CA GLU A 327 14.16 11.40 10.68
C GLU A 327 13.08 11.17 9.62
N GLY A 328 13.32 11.61 8.37
CA GLY A 328 12.42 11.34 7.24
C GLY A 328 12.25 9.84 6.98
N VAL A 329 13.35 9.10 6.97
CA VAL A 329 13.32 7.62 6.83
C VAL A 329 12.56 6.98 7.99
N ARG A 330 12.85 7.36 9.24
CA ARG A 330 12.19 6.81 10.42
C ARG A 330 10.68 7.05 10.40
N ARG A 331 10.23 8.25 10.03
CA ARG A 331 8.80 8.60 9.94
C ARG A 331 8.10 7.82 8.84
N LEU A 332 8.71 7.70 7.66
CA LEU A 332 8.13 6.95 6.55
C LEU A 332 8.09 5.45 6.85
N ALA A 333 9.14 4.89 7.45
CA ALA A 333 9.18 3.51 7.91
C ALA A 333 8.08 3.23 8.95
N PHE A 334 7.92 4.11 9.94
CA PHE A 334 6.86 3.99 10.94
C PHE A 334 5.46 3.98 10.31
N ASP A 335 5.21 4.83 9.32
CA ASP A 335 3.92 4.89 8.65
C ASP A 335 3.64 3.67 7.78
N ALA A 336 4.61 3.23 6.96
CA ALA A 336 4.33 2.38 5.82
C ALA A 336 5.14 1.09 5.71
N ASP A 337 6.30 0.95 6.37
CA ASP A 337 7.08 -0.27 6.26
C ASP A 337 6.41 -1.44 6.98
N LEU A 338 6.47 -2.61 6.34
CA LEU A 338 5.87 -3.83 6.85
C LEU A 338 6.86 -4.62 7.71
N SER A 339 6.36 -5.23 8.76
CA SER A 339 7.17 -6.08 9.65
C SER A 339 7.29 -7.53 9.18
N GLY A 340 6.40 -7.96 8.30
CA GLY A 340 6.29 -9.34 7.83
C GLY A 340 5.73 -10.33 8.86
N LYS A 341 5.31 -9.87 10.03
CA LYS A 341 4.72 -10.70 11.09
C LYS A 341 3.28 -11.05 10.76
N LEU A 342 3.10 -11.98 9.83
CA LEU A 342 1.76 -12.49 9.52
C LEU A 342 1.24 -13.33 10.68
N THR A 343 -0.05 -13.17 10.97
CA THR A 343 -0.76 -13.94 12.02
C THR A 343 -1.92 -14.76 11.44
N VAL A 344 -2.23 -14.57 10.16
CA VAL A 344 -3.32 -15.23 9.44
C VAL A 344 -2.90 -15.56 8.01
N PRO A 345 -3.59 -16.49 7.33
CA PRO A 345 -3.40 -16.78 5.91
C PRO A 345 -3.34 -15.51 5.06
N THR A 346 -2.33 -15.40 4.22
CA THR A 346 -2.12 -14.24 3.34
C THR A 346 -1.85 -14.71 1.91
N LEU A 347 -2.67 -14.27 0.96
CA LEU A 347 -2.51 -14.51 -0.47
C LEU A 347 -2.07 -13.22 -1.16
N THR A 348 -1.10 -13.32 -2.08
CA THR A 348 -0.84 -12.24 -3.04
C THR A 348 -1.12 -12.69 -4.46
N MET A 349 -1.51 -11.76 -5.33
CA MET A 349 -1.62 -11.95 -6.77
C MET A 349 -1.14 -10.69 -7.48
N HIS A 350 -0.19 -10.85 -8.40
CA HIS A 350 0.45 -9.72 -9.07
C HIS A 350 0.67 -10.03 -10.55
N ALA A 351 0.41 -9.04 -11.41
CA ALA A 351 0.76 -9.12 -12.83
C ALA A 351 2.29 -9.04 -12.99
N ILE A 352 2.88 -9.97 -13.75
CA ILE A 352 4.34 -10.04 -13.97
C ILE A 352 4.86 -8.74 -14.59
N ASP A 353 4.06 -8.12 -15.46
CA ASP A 353 4.44 -6.94 -16.22
C ASP A 353 3.69 -5.68 -15.75
N ASP A 354 3.33 -5.63 -14.47
CA ASP A 354 2.70 -4.45 -13.86
C ASP A 354 3.60 -3.23 -14.02
N PRO A 355 3.13 -2.19 -14.73
CA PRO A 355 3.98 -1.05 -15.05
C PRO A 355 4.02 0.02 -13.93
N THR A 356 3.24 -0.16 -12.86
CA THR A 356 3.00 0.85 -11.82
C THR A 356 3.51 0.42 -10.44
N ALA A 357 3.08 -0.74 -9.97
CA ALA A 357 3.64 -1.42 -8.80
C ALA A 357 4.43 -2.63 -9.32
N PHE A 358 5.72 -2.50 -9.38
CA PHE A 358 6.55 -3.54 -9.98
C PHE A 358 6.50 -4.84 -9.21
N VAL A 359 6.41 -5.97 -9.92
CA VAL A 359 6.29 -7.31 -9.33
C VAL A 359 7.46 -7.66 -8.40
N GLU A 360 8.61 -7.05 -8.58
CA GLU A 360 9.79 -7.23 -7.73
C GLU A 360 9.56 -6.76 -6.27
N LEU A 361 8.50 -5.98 -6.00
CA LEU A 361 8.10 -5.62 -4.63
C LEU A 361 7.60 -6.84 -3.84
N ASP A 362 7.04 -7.85 -4.52
CA ASP A 362 6.63 -9.11 -3.90
C ASP A 362 7.82 -9.93 -3.40
N GLN A 363 8.99 -9.86 -4.06
CA GLN A 363 10.20 -10.49 -3.55
C GLN A 363 10.64 -9.87 -2.22
N VAL A 364 10.56 -8.54 -2.10
CA VAL A 364 10.88 -7.84 -0.83
C VAL A 364 9.94 -8.29 0.29
N PHE A 365 8.66 -8.43 -0.02
CA PHE A 365 7.68 -8.89 0.96
C PHE A 365 7.92 -10.35 1.38
N HIS A 366 8.20 -11.22 0.41
CA HIS A 366 8.60 -12.61 0.67
C HIS A 366 9.75 -12.66 1.68
N ASP A 367 10.84 -11.94 1.41
CA ASP A 367 12.02 -11.92 2.26
C ASP A 367 11.72 -11.33 3.66
N THR A 368 10.86 -10.30 3.71
CA THR A 368 10.43 -9.68 4.96
C THR A 368 9.63 -10.65 5.82
N VAL A 369 8.70 -11.37 5.21
CA VAL A 369 7.87 -12.39 5.87
C VAL A 369 8.72 -13.60 6.29
N ALA A 370 9.62 -14.07 5.44
CA ALA A 370 10.55 -15.15 5.75
C ALA A 370 11.46 -14.79 6.95
N LYS A 371 12.01 -13.58 6.95
CA LYS A 371 12.81 -13.05 8.07
C LYS A 371 12.03 -12.96 9.38
N ALA A 372 10.74 -12.70 9.30
CA ALA A 372 9.84 -12.69 10.45
C ALA A 372 9.40 -14.09 10.92
N GLY A 373 9.78 -15.17 10.20
CA GLY A 373 9.41 -16.54 10.50
C GLY A 373 7.96 -16.90 10.19
N ALA A 374 7.29 -16.14 9.30
CA ALA A 374 5.87 -16.30 8.99
C ALA A 374 5.60 -16.87 7.56
N GLY A 375 6.60 -17.45 6.91
CA GLY A 375 6.50 -17.95 5.54
C GLY A 375 5.40 -18.98 5.31
N ASP A 376 5.04 -19.77 6.31
CA ASP A 376 3.96 -20.74 6.21
C ASP A 376 2.57 -20.11 6.02
N LEU A 377 2.42 -18.84 6.38
CA LEU A 377 1.19 -18.07 6.21
C LEU A 377 1.12 -17.30 4.90
N LEU A 378 2.15 -17.33 4.06
CA LEU A 378 2.19 -16.63 2.79
C LEU A 378 2.09 -17.59 1.61
N VAL A 379 1.23 -17.24 0.64
CA VAL A 379 1.24 -17.82 -0.72
C VAL A 379 1.22 -16.68 -1.71
N GLN A 380 2.20 -16.64 -2.61
CA GLN A 380 2.27 -15.67 -3.69
C GLN A 380 1.90 -16.31 -5.01
N SER A 381 1.17 -15.59 -5.83
CA SER A 381 0.77 -16.00 -7.17
C SER A 381 0.95 -14.86 -8.17
N PHE A 382 1.18 -15.21 -9.43
CA PHE A 382 1.52 -14.26 -10.48
C PHE A 382 0.72 -14.57 -11.74
N THR A 383 0.41 -13.51 -12.51
CA THR A 383 -0.39 -13.60 -13.73
C THR A 383 0.32 -12.93 -14.90
N ASP A 384 0.11 -13.43 -16.10
CA ASP A 384 0.66 -12.89 -17.34
C ASP A 384 -0.24 -11.77 -17.87
N GLU A 385 -0.29 -10.67 -17.13
CA GLU A 385 -1.03 -9.47 -17.48
C GLU A 385 -0.08 -8.27 -17.51
N HIS A 386 -0.49 -7.19 -18.18
CA HIS A 386 0.38 -6.08 -18.55
C HIS A 386 -0.11 -4.73 -18.02
N GLU A 387 -1.18 -4.71 -17.24
CA GLU A 387 -1.76 -3.49 -16.70
C GLU A 387 -1.86 -3.55 -15.18
N HIS A 388 -1.68 -2.38 -14.58
CA HIS A 388 -1.81 -2.24 -13.13
C HIS A 388 -3.24 -2.49 -12.68
N SER A 389 -3.41 -3.48 -11.78
CA SER A 389 -4.69 -3.75 -11.11
C SER A 389 -5.87 -4.08 -12.03
N LYS A 390 -5.59 -4.64 -13.19
CA LYS A 390 -6.58 -5.14 -14.13
C LYS A 390 -6.39 -6.65 -14.34
N LEU A 391 -6.43 -7.39 -13.23
CA LEU A 391 -6.39 -8.84 -13.23
C LEU A 391 -7.78 -9.38 -13.60
N ALA A 392 -7.84 -10.56 -14.20
CA ALA A 392 -9.09 -11.13 -14.68
C ALA A 392 -10.06 -11.50 -13.55
N THR A 393 -11.35 -11.30 -13.76
CA THR A 393 -12.39 -11.58 -12.75
C THR A 393 -12.36 -13.01 -12.18
N PRO A 394 -12.15 -14.09 -13.00
CA PRO A 394 -12.05 -15.45 -12.47
C PRO A 394 -10.81 -15.65 -11.56
N GLU A 395 -9.77 -14.86 -11.70
CA GLU A 395 -8.59 -14.89 -10.83
C GLU A 395 -8.92 -14.39 -9.43
N TYR A 396 -9.64 -13.26 -9.31
CA TYR A 396 -10.16 -12.80 -8.01
C TYR A 396 -11.13 -13.81 -7.39
N ALA A 397 -12.02 -14.44 -8.18
CA ALA A 397 -12.92 -15.48 -7.70
C ALA A 397 -12.12 -16.67 -7.13
N ALA A 398 -11.06 -17.09 -7.82
CA ALA A 398 -10.17 -18.17 -7.35
C ALA A 398 -9.49 -17.83 -6.01
N LEU A 399 -8.98 -16.59 -5.87
CA LEU A 399 -8.39 -16.14 -4.59
C LEU A 399 -9.40 -16.15 -3.45
N LEU A 400 -10.61 -15.63 -3.65
CA LEU A 400 -11.67 -15.59 -2.63
C LEU A 400 -12.07 -16.99 -2.18
N ARG A 401 -12.27 -17.93 -3.14
CA ARG A 401 -12.60 -19.32 -2.88
C ARG A 401 -11.45 -20.05 -2.17
N ALA A 402 -10.21 -19.85 -2.63
CA ALA A 402 -9.02 -20.46 -2.02
C ALA A 402 -8.77 -19.94 -0.60
N MET A 403 -8.92 -18.64 -0.36
CA MET A 403 -8.83 -18.05 0.97
C MET A 403 -9.87 -18.64 1.92
N SER A 404 -11.12 -18.79 1.44
CA SER A 404 -12.18 -19.43 2.24
C SER A 404 -11.84 -20.87 2.59
N ALA A 405 -11.34 -21.65 1.64
CA ALA A 405 -10.91 -23.04 1.86
C ALA A 405 -9.76 -23.13 2.86
N TRP A 406 -8.79 -22.22 2.76
CA TRP A 406 -7.67 -22.20 3.69
C TRP A 406 -8.10 -21.86 5.11
N ILE A 407 -8.95 -20.84 5.29
CA ILE A 407 -9.46 -20.44 6.61
C ILE A 407 -10.34 -21.54 7.22
N GLU A 408 -11.23 -22.16 6.43
CA GLU A 408 -12.26 -23.08 6.96
C GLU A 408 -11.76 -24.49 7.17
N ARG A 409 -10.89 -24.98 6.25
CA ARG A 409 -10.52 -26.39 6.20
C ARG A 409 -9.01 -26.60 6.33
N GLY A 410 -8.21 -25.52 6.48
CA GLY A 410 -6.76 -25.60 6.50
C GLY A 410 -6.15 -25.96 5.14
N GLU A 411 -6.89 -25.86 4.06
CA GLU A 411 -6.44 -26.19 2.70
C GLU A 411 -5.57 -25.05 2.14
N LYS A 412 -4.30 -25.01 2.52
CA LYS A 412 -3.35 -24.02 1.99
C LYS A 412 -3.24 -24.16 0.48
N PRO A 413 -3.57 -23.11 -0.31
CA PRO A 413 -3.47 -23.20 -1.75
C PRO A 413 -2.01 -23.21 -2.23
N SER A 414 -1.83 -23.66 -3.48
CA SER A 414 -0.60 -23.50 -4.25
C SER A 414 -0.90 -22.66 -5.52
N PRO A 415 0.11 -22.09 -6.19
CA PRO A 415 -0.10 -21.44 -7.48
C PRO A 415 -0.85 -22.34 -8.50
N THR A 416 -0.55 -23.64 -8.51
CA THR A 416 -1.23 -24.62 -9.37
C THR A 416 -2.71 -24.80 -9.00
N SER A 417 -3.03 -24.89 -7.69
CA SER A 417 -4.43 -25.01 -7.28
C SER A 417 -5.22 -23.70 -7.51
N LEU A 418 -4.58 -22.54 -7.41
CA LEU A 418 -5.20 -21.25 -7.77
C LEU A 418 -5.51 -21.20 -9.26
N ALA A 419 -4.57 -21.61 -10.12
CA ALA A 419 -4.79 -21.69 -11.57
C ALA A 419 -5.95 -22.64 -11.92
N ALA A 420 -6.01 -23.82 -11.27
CA ALA A 420 -7.11 -24.76 -11.47
C ALA A 420 -8.47 -24.18 -11.01
N GLY A 421 -8.49 -23.49 -9.86
CA GLY A 421 -9.68 -22.81 -9.34
C GLY A 421 -10.16 -21.69 -10.26
N CYS A 422 -9.22 -20.96 -10.87
CA CYS A 422 -9.52 -19.94 -11.87
C CYS A 422 -10.16 -20.55 -13.12
N GLN A 423 -9.58 -21.61 -13.67
CA GLN A 423 -10.15 -22.28 -14.85
C GLN A 423 -11.59 -22.77 -14.60
N ALA A 424 -11.88 -23.24 -13.37
CA ALA A 424 -13.24 -23.61 -12.99
C ALA A 424 -14.21 -22.40 -12.92
N ALA A 425 -13.69 -21.16 -12.80
CA ALA A 425 -14.49 -19.93 -12.75
C ALA A 425 -14.70 -19.29 -14.14
N VAL A 426 -13.92 -19.66 -15.16
CA VAL A 426 -13.97 -19.07 -16.53
C VAL A 426 -15.39 -19.08 -17.10
N ALA A 427 -16.12 -20.21 -16.97
CA ALA A 427 -17.48 -20.33 -17.50
C ALA A 427 -18.48 -19.33 -16.87
N ALA A 428 -18.23 -18.92 -15.61
CA ALA A 428 -19.11 -18.00 -14.91
C ALA A 428 -18.83 -16.52 -15.25
N TYR A 429 -17.59 -16.19 -15.60
CA TYR A 429 -17.14 -14.80 -15.78
C TYR A 429 -16.79 -14.44 -17.23
N GLY A 430 -16.56 -15.43 -18.10
CA GLY A 430 -16.29 -15.18 -19.53
C GLY A 430 -14.91 -14.63 -19.86
N GLU A 431 -13.99 -14.58 -18.87
CA GLU A 431 -12.62 -14.09 -19.01
C GLU A 431 -11.63 -15.25 -18.86
N ALA A 432 -10.47 -15.18 -19.52
CA ALA A 432 -9.42 -16.18 -19.43
C ALA A 432 -8.65 -16.07 -18.10
N CYS A 433 -7.93 -17.14 -17.76
CA CYS A 433 -7.00 -17.17 -16.63
C CYS A 433 -5.56 -17.05 -17.11
N HIS A 434 -4.77 -16.25 -16.41
CA HIS A 434 -3.41 -15.90 -16.82
C HIS A 434 -2.33 -16.33 -15.80
N PHE A 435 -2.64 -17.21 -14.83
CA PHE A 435 -1.70 -17.64 -13.80
C PHE A 435 -0.42 -18.26 -14.39
N GLN A 436 0.73 -17.79 -13.89
CA GLN A 436 2.06 -18.27 -14.19
C GLN A 436 2.62 -19.03 -12.98
N VAL A 437 2.30 -20.32 -12.90
CA VAL A 437 2.49 -21.14 -11.70
C VAL A 437 3.97 -21.38 -11.31
N HIS A 438 4.90 -21.14 -12.23
CA HIS A 438 6.35 -21.31 -12.02
C HIS A 438 7.12 -20.00 -11.95
N TYR A 439 6.41 -18.84 -12.03
CA TYR A 439 7.10 -17.56 -11.96
C TYR A 439 7.55 -17.24 -10.54
N ALA A 440 8.72 -16.63 -10.42
CA ALA A 440 9.25 -16.02 -9.20
C ALA A 440 9.81 -14.65 -9.53
N PRO A 441 9.48 -13.60 -8.76
CA PRO A 441 10.00 -12.26 -9.00
C PRO A 441 11.50 -12.21 -8.84
N ARG A 442 12.15 -11.39 -9.68
CA ARG A 442 13.56 -11.09 -9.56
C ARG A 442 13.81 -10.20 -8.33
N PRO A 443 15.07 -10.14 -7.85
CA PRO A 443 15.44 -9.19 -6.80
C PRO A 443 15.09 -7.74 -7.19
N LEU A 444 14.60 -6.96 -6.22
CA LEU A 444 14.25 -5.54 -6.45
C LEU A 444 15.46 -4.74 -7.01
N ALA A 445 16.69 -5.13 -6.67
CA ALA A 445 17.92 -4.49 -7.19
C ALA A 445 18.07 -4.58 -8.72
N GLU A 446 17.37 -5.50 -9.37
CA GLU A 446 17.35 -5.58 -10.85
C GLU A 446 16.36 -4.59 -11.48
N ARG A 447 15.43 -4.06 -10.69
CA ARG A 447 14.45 -3.05 -11.10
C ARG A 447 14.84 -1.65 -10.62
N SER A 448 15.22 -1.52 -9.37
CA SER A 448 15.62 -0.28 -8.71
C SER A 448 17.07 -0.42 -8.24
N TYR A 449 17.85 0.65 -8.36
CA TYR A 449 19.25 0.64 -7.94
C TYR A 449 19.39 0.32 -6.45
N PRO A 450 20.39 -0.51 -6.06
CA PRO A 450 20.65 -0.79 -4.64
C PRO A 450 21.13 0.46 -3.91
N ARG A 451 20.77 0.56 -2.64
CA ARG A 451 21.13 1.66 -1.74
C ARG A 451 21.70 1.16 -0.43
#